data_80500d2d858fb232a6bb8a28d056a2ac
#
_entry.id   80500d2d858fb232a6bb8a28d056a2ac
#
_cell.length_a   1.000
_cell.length_b   1.000
_cell.length_c   1.000
_cell.angle_alpha   90.00
_cell.angle_beta   90.00
_cell.angle_gamma   90.00
#
_symmetry.space_group_name_H-M   'P 1'
#
loop_
_entity.id
_entity.type
_entity.pdbx_description
1 polymer ?
#
loop_
_entity_poly.entity_id
_entity_poly.type
_entity_poly.pdbx_seq_one_letter_code
_entity_poly.pdbx_strand_id
1 'polypeptide(L)'
;MIKGILIVNNYGKPRLVKFYQSVTNEDEQQSVIRKVFQQVAQRPDSFCNYLEGSIPEWGEKTKIIYRHYATLYFIFAVDQQESDLGILDLIQVFVEALDKCFENVCELDLIFHSDRVNYILDEIIMAGMVLETNINHILQAVNDQSKMHTTSIQTMNSSSTSQLGSAASQATDVGGMIFSSFTPKFS
;
A
#
# COMPACT_ATOMS: atom_id res chain seq x y z
N MET A 1 16.95 11.78 7.76
CA MET A 1 16.45 10.56 7.05
C MET A 1 15.24 10.03 7.78
N ILE A 2 14.22 9.60 7.04
CA ILE A 2 13.01 8.96 7.58
C ILE A 2 13.38 7.54 7.98
N LYS A 3 13.07 7.17 9.23
CA LYS A 3 13.36 5.84 9.79
C LYS A 3 12.19 4.87 9.66
N GLY A 4 10.97 5.40 9.72
CA GLY A 4 9.77 4.60 9.57
C GLY A 4 8.52 5.45 9.42
N ILE A 5 7.49 4.83 8.84
CA ILE A 5 6.17 5.44 8.60
C ILE A 5 5.11 4.48 9.10
N LEU A 6 4.19 4.99 9.89
CA LEU A 6 3.07 4.25 10.43
C LEU A 6 1.76 4.99 10.13
N ILE A 7 0.75 4.25 9.68
CA ILE A 7 -0.64 4.72 9.71
C ILE A 7 -1.38 3.80 10.67
N VAL A 8 -1.97 4.37 11.71
CA VAL A 8 -2.73 3.64 12.72
C VAL A 8 -4.09 4.27 12.93
N ASN A 9 -5.08 3.46 13.26
CA ASN A 9 -6.40 3.98 13.60
C ASN A 9 -6.49 4.42 15.07
N ASN A 10 -7.64 4.98 15.47
CA ASN A 10 -7.89 5.45 16.86
C ASN A 10 -7.80 4.33 17.92
N TYR A 11 -7.78 3.06 17.52
CA TYR A 11 -7.62 1.91 18.40
C TYR A 11 -6.18 1.37 18.42
N GLY A 12 -5.25 2.01 17.72
CA GLY A 12 -3.86 1.57 17.60
C GLY A 12 -3.64 0.40 16.65
N LYS A 13 -4.65 0.06 15.80
CA LYS A 13 -4.46 -0.95 14.77
C LYS A 13 -3.68 -0.36 13.59
N PRO A 14 -2.53 -0.96 13.21
CA PRO A 14 -1.77 -0.49 12.06
C PRO A 14 -2.52 -0.78 10.76
N ARG A 15 -2.49 0.19 9.83
CA ARG A 15 -3.04 0.11 8.48
C ARG A 15 -1.93 0.14 7.43
N LEU A 16 -0.84 0.85 7.73
CA LEU A 16 0.37 0.82 6.96
C LEU A 16 1.55 0.85 7.92
N VAL A 17 2.54 0.02 7.65
CA VAL A 17 3.79 -0.06 8.41
C VAL A 17 4.94 -0.14 7.41
N LYS A 18 5.85 0.82 7.47
CA LYS A 18 7.06 0.84 6.64
C LYS A 18 8.24 1.19 7.53
N PHE A 19 9.21 0.30 7.63
CA PHE A 19 10.47 0.54 8.32
C PHE A 19 11.59 0.64 7.29
N TYR A 20 12.33 1.73 7.32
CA TYR A 20 13.52 1.96 6.47
C TYR A 20 14.81 1.65 7.22
N GLN A 21 14.75 1.61 8.53
CA GLN A 21 15.84 1.16 9.37
C GLN A 21 15.60 -0.30 9.77
N SER A 22 16.67 -1.10 9.91
CA SER A 22 16.54 -2.52 10.21
C SER A 22 15.98 -2.76 11.62
N VAL A 23 14.67 -2.79 11.75
CA VAL A 23 13.96 -3.42 12.86
C VAL A 23 13.61 -4.82 12.36
N THR A 24 14.45 -5.79 12.69
CA THR A 24 14.48 -7.09 12.02
C THR A 24 13.46 -8.08 12.59
N ASN A 25 12.93 -7.81 13.80
CA ASN A 25 12.10 -8.75 14.53
C ASN A 25 10.65 -8.28 14.57
N GLU A 26 9.69 -9.16 14.22
CA GLU A 26 8.25 -8.85 14.24
C GLU A 26 7.75 -8.39 15.62
N ASP A 27 8.26 -8.98 16.69
CA ASP A 27 7.92 -8.61 18.08
C ASP A 27 8.40 -7.19 18.42
N GLU A 28 9.57 -6.82 17.93
CA GLU A 28 10.10 -5.46 18.08
C GLU A 28 9.26 -4.44 17.30
N GLN A 29 8.87 -4.77 16.06
CA GLN A 29 7.99 -3.92 15.26
C GLN A 29 6.66 -3.66 15.96
N GLN A 30 6.03 -4.69 16.49
CA GLN A 30 4.79 -4.55 17.25
C GLN A 30 4.97 -3.76 18.55
N SER A 31 6.10 -3.92 19.22
CA SER A 31 6.47 -3.15 20.42
C SER A 31 6.57 -1.66 20.08
N VAL A 32 7.29 -1.34 18.99
CA VAL A 32 7.43 0.04 18.49
C VAL A 32 6.08 0.66 18.16
N ILE A 33 5.24 -0.03 17.39
CA ILE A 33 3.90 0.47 17.02
C ILE A 33 3.07 0.80 18.26
N ARG A 34 3.06 -0.08 19.27
CA ARG A 34 2.33 0.14 20.51
C ARG A 34 2.85 1.34 21.29
N LYS A 35 4.19 1.44 21.44
CA LYS A 35 4.82 2.54 22.18
C LYS A 35 4.56 3.89 21.51
N VAL A 36 4.71 3.95 20.18
CA VAL A 36 4.42 5.16 19.39
C VAL A 36 2.97 5.56 19.55
N PHE A 37 2.05 4.62 19.36
CA PHE A 37 0.62 4.91 19.49
C PHE A 37 0.25 5.40 20.88
N GLN A 38 0.75 4.78 21.94
CA GLN A 38 0.51 5.23 23.31
C GLN A 38 0.97 6.68 23.54
N GLN A 39 2.13 7.06 23.03
CA GLN A 39 2.64 8.41 23.17
C GLN A 39 1.82 9.43 22.36
N VAL A 40 1.38 9.07 21.16
CA VAL A 40 0.58 9.97 20.30
C VAL A 40 -0.85 10.10 20.79
N ALA A 41 -1.51 8.98 21.13
CA ALA A 41 -2.93 8.95 21.52
C ALA A 41 -3.23 9.61 22.86
N GLN A 42 -2.25 9.73 23.76
CA GLN A 42 -2.40 10.39 25.06
C GLN A 42 -2.32 11.92 24.99
N ARG A 43 -1.94 12.47 23.82
CA ARG A 43 -1.76 13.91 23.67
C ARG A 43 -3.06 14.61 23.32
N PRO A 44 -3.39 15.73 23.99
CA PRO A 44 -4.48 16.60 23.59
C PRO A 44 -4.26 17.17 22.18
N ASP A 45 -5.34 17.37 21.42
CA ASP A 45 -5.29 17.96 20.09
C ASP A 45 -4.70 19.39 20.05
N SER A 46 -4.64 20.07 21.21
CA SER A 46 -4.03 21.39 21.36
C SER A 46 -2.50 21.39 21.35
N PHE A 47 -1.87 20.21 21.46
CA PHE A 47 -0.42 20.11 21.46
C PHE A 47 0.13 20.06 20.04
N CYS A 48 1.39 20.50 19.88
CA CYS A 48 2.07 20.42 18.59
C CYS A 48 2.22 18.94 18.16
N ASN A 49 2.12 18.72 16.85
CA ASN A 49 2.20 17.40 16.20
C ASN A 49 3.63 16.85 16.17
N TYR A 50 4.40 17.10 17.18
CA TYR A 50 5.81 16.76 17.32
C TYR A 50 6.08 16.14 18.69
N LEU A 51 6.82 15.05 18.69
CA LEU A 51 7.30 14.34 19.85
C LEU A 51 8.80 14.12 19.74
N GLU A 52 9.53 14.63 20.70
CA GLU A 52 10.89 14.21 20.95
C GLU A 52 10.81 13.01 21.89
N GLY A 53 10.86 11.83 21.37
CA GLY A 53 10.61 10.63 22.14
C GLY A 53 11.75 9.64 22.06
N SER A 54 12.12 9.06 23.18
CA SER A 54 12.97 7.90 23.19
C SER A 54 12.12 6.66 22.94
N ILE A 55 12.10 6.21 21.69
CA ILE A 55 11.76 4.83 21.38
C ILE A 55 13.10 4.12 21.25
N PRO A 56 13.47 3.29 22.23
CA PRO A 56 14.80 2.68 22.28
C PRO A 56 15.16 1.93 21.00
N GLU A 57 14.17 1.31 20.37
CA GLU A 57 14.30 0.54 19.13
C GLU A 57 14.66 1.41 17.92
N TRP A 58 14.30 2.69 17.94
CA TRP A 58 14.65 3.66 16.89
C TRP A 58 15.85 4.55 17.29
N GLY A 59 16.36 4.41 18.52
CA GLY A 59 17.46 5.18 19.07
C GLY A 59 17.02 6.50 19.70
N GLU A 60 17.88 7.00 20.61
CA GLU A 60 17.60 8.17 21.46
C GLU A 60 17.36 9.48 20.70
N LYS A 61 17.82 9.56 19.45
CA LYS A 61 17.75 10.78 18.61
C LYS A 61 16.69 10.68 17.53
N THR A 62 15.53 10.08 17.85
CA THR A 62 14.41 9.97 16.91
C THR A 62 13.34 10.99 17.25
N LYS A 63 12.90 11.74 16.24
CA LYS A 63 11.76 12.63 16.31
C LYS A 63 10.53 11.91 15.72
N ILE A 64 9.38 12.08 16.35
CA ILE A 64 8.11 11.57 15.84
C ILE A 64 7.27 12.77 15.46
N ILE A 65 6.88 12.83 14.19
CA ILE A 65 6.04 13.88 13.63
C ILE A 65 4.77 13.19 13.13
N TYR A 66 3.62 13.71 13.51
CA TYR A 66 2.35 13.07 13.17
C TYR A 66 1.26 14.08 12.84
N ARG A 67 0.27 13.63 12.08
CA ARG A 67 -1.01 14.32 11.89
C ARG A 67 -2.16 13.35 12.11
N HIS A 68 -3.24 13.86 12.64
CA HIS A 68 -4.49 13.15 12.83
C HIS A 68 -5.50 13.61 11.77
N TYR A 69 -5.96 12.69 10.94
CA TYR A 69 -7.00 12.92 9.94
C TYR A 69 -8.15 11.94 10.18
N ALA A 70 -9.31 12.46 10.51
CA ALA A 70 -10.51 11.69 10.82
C ALA A 70 -10.26 10.60 11.88
N THR A 71 -10.11 9.34 11.48
CA THR A 71 -9.87 8.20 12.38
C THR A 71 -8.44 7.65 12.29
N LEU A 72 -7.55 8.32 11.56
CA LEU A 72 -6.21 7.82 11.25
C LEU A 72 -5.12 8.78 11.73
N TYR A 73 -4.11 8.22 12.36
CA TYR A 73 -2.87 8.90 12.67
C TYR A 73 -1.81 8.56 11.63
N PHE A 74 -1.29 9.57 10.96
CA PHE A 74 -0.14 9.48 10.05
C PHE A 74 1.11 9.86 10.85
N ILE A 75 2.01 8.92 11.06
CA ILE A 75 3.13 9.05 11.99
C ILE A 75 4.43 8.78 11.23
N PHE A 76 5.34 9.73 11.29
CA PHE A 76 6.66 9.66 10.67
C PHE A 76 7.72 9.71 11.76
N ALA A 77 8.58 8.70 11.79
CA ALA A 77 9.77 8.68 12.64
C ALA A 77 10.97 9.11 11.81
N VAL A 78 11.66 10.16 12.25
CA VAL A 78 12.77 10.78 11.51
C VAL A 78 13.98 11.04 12.40
N ASP A 79 15.13 11.26 11.81
CA ASP A 79 16.32 11.70 12.55
C ASP A 79 16.26 13.20 12.89
N GLN A 80 17.23 13.67 13.68
CA GLN A 80 17.26 15.07 14.11
C GLN A 80 17.61 16.06 12.99
N GLN A 81 18.13 15.58 11.86
CA GLN A 81 18.55 16.44 10.76
C GLN A 81 17.39 16.85 9.85
N GLU A 82 16.28 16.09 9.89
CA GLU A 82 15.11 16.40 9.10
C GLU A 82 14.38 17.63 9.61
N SER A 83 13.82 18.40 8.68
CA SER A 83 12.98 19.56 8.99
C SER A 83 11.60 19.12 9.46
N ASP A 84 11.19 19.52 10.64
CA ASP A 84 9.88 19.17 11.22
C ASP A 84 8.72 19.68 10.36
N LEU A 85 8.85 20.91 9.85
CA LEU A 85 7.86 21.50 8.93
C LEU A 85 7.84 20.76 7.59
N GLY A 86 9.01 20.42 7.05
CA GLY A 86 9.10 19.65 5.81
C GLY A 86 8.42 18.29 5.92
N ILE A 87 8.53 17.61 7.06
CA ILE A 87 7.85 16.33 7.28
C ILE A 87 6.33 16.52 7.45
N LEU A 88 5.87 17.59 8.10
CA LEU A 88 4.44 17.91 8.19
C LEU A 88 3.83 18.18 6.80
N ASP A 89 4.56 18.88 5.94
CA ASP A 89 4.14 19.12 4.56
C ASP A 89 4.17 17.82 3.73
N LEU A 90 5.15 16.95 3.96
CA LEU A 90 5.24 15.64 3.31
C LEU A 90 4.05 14.74 3.70
N ILE A 91 3.64 14.75 4.97
CA ILE A 91 2.42 14.04 5.41
C ILE A 91 1.21 14.59 4.65
N GLN A 92 1.10 15.91 4.47
CA GLN A 92 0.03 16.54 3.71
C GLN A 92 0.02 16.09 2.26
N VAL A 93 1.18 16.09 1.59
CA VAL A 93 1.33 15.60 0.21
C VAL A 93 0.87 14.15 0.09
N PHE A 94 1.27 13.30 1.03
CA PHE A 94 0.89 11.89 1.03
C PHE A 94 -0.63 11.71 1.19
N VAL A 95 -1.26 12.40 2.14
CA VAL A 95 -2.71 12.36 2.35
C VAL A 95 -3.47 12.85 1.13
N GLU A 96 -3.04 13.96 0.51
CA GLU A 96 -3.65 14.49 -0.70
C GLU A 96 -3.49 13.56 -1.91
N ALA A 97 -2.35 12.88 -2.04
CA ALA A 97 -2.14 11.88 -3.07
C ALA A 97 -3.08 10.68 -2.90
N LEU A 98 -3.24 10.20 -1.66
CA LEU A 98 -4.22 9.15 -1.34
C LEU A 98 -5.65 9.60 -1.66
N ASP A 99 -6.05 10.79 -1.23
CA ASP A 99 -7.40 11.30 -1.44
C ASP A 99 -7.75 11.43 -2.92
N LYS A 100 -6.82 11.90 -3.75
CA LYS A 100 -6.99 11.97 -5.20
C LYS A 100 -7.00 10.60 -5.88
N CYS A 101 -6.27 9.61 -5.35
CA CYS A 101 -6.22 8.27 -5.91
C CYS A 101 -7.45 7.42 -5.57
N PHE A 102 -8.09 7.67 -4.41
CA PHE A 102 -9.23 6.89 -3.90
C PHE A 102 -10.55 7.68 -3.87
N GLU A 103 -10.58 8.93 -4.33
CA GLU A 103 -11.79 9.78 -4.39
C GLU A 103 -12.53 9.85 -3.05
N ASN A 104 -11.90 10.49 -2.06
CA ASN A 104 -12.25 10.54 -0.63
C ASN A 104 -11.80 9.29 0.14
N VAL A 105 -10.48 9.19 0.31
CA VAL A 105 -9.83 8.07 0.99
C VAL A 105 -10.40 7.81 2.39
N CYS A 106 -10.70 6.56 2.67
CA CYS A 106 -11.16 6.09 3.98
C CYS A 106 -10.27 4.96 4.53
N GLU A 107 -10.49 4.58 5.78
CA GLU A 107 -9.72 3.51 6.44
C GLU A 107 -9.83 2.18 5.68
N LEU A 108 -10.98 1.88 5.05
CA LEU A 108 -11.20 0.65 4.30
C LEU A 108 -10.33 0.59 3.03
N ASP A 109 -10.08 1.72 2.37
CA ASP A 109 -9.22 1.77 1.20
C ASP A 109 -7.78 1.36 1.55
N LEU A 110 -7.29 1.76 2.72
CA LEU A 110 -5.97 1.37 3.21
C LEU A 110 -5.88 -0.13 3.51
N ILE A 111 -6.99 -0.77 3.88
CA ILE A 111 -7.06 -2.20 4.17
C ILE A 111 -7.13 -3.02 2.88
N PHE A 112 -8.04 -2.66 1.98
CA PHE A 112 -8.33 -3.47 0.80
C PHE A 112 -7.39 -3.20 -0.38
N HIS A 113 -6.76 -2.03 -0.43
CA HIS A 113 -5.85 -1.63 -1.50
C HIS A 113 -4.46 -1.28 -0.95
N SER A 114 -3.97 -2.08 0.00
CA SER A 114 -2.68 -1.85 0.67
C SER A 114 -1.49 -1.82 -0.29
N ASP A 115 -1.53 -2.60 -1.36
CA ASP A 115 -0.55 -2.60 -2.45
C ASP A 115 -0.48 -1.25 -3.16
N ARG A 116 -1.64 -0.68 -3.52
CA ARG A 116 -1.73 0.64 -4.14
C ARG A 116 -1.26 1.76 -3.21
N VAL A 117 -1.61 1.67 -1.92
CA VAL A 117 -1.15 2.63 -0.89
C VAL A 117 0.37 2.57 -0.74
N ASN A 118 0.95 1.37 -0.68
CA ASN A 118 2.41 1.20 -0.62
C ASN A 118 3.09 1.75 -1.87
N TYR A 119 2.52 1.54 -3.05
CA TYR A 119 3.06 2.08 -4.29
C TYR A 119 3.08 3.62 -4.29
N ILE A 120 1.97 4.26 -3.88
CA ILE A 120 1.91 5.72 -3.76
C ILE A 120 2.97 6.22 -2.78
N LEU A 121 3.16 5.53 -1.65
CA LEU A 121 4.18 5.88 -0.68
C LEU A 121 5.60 5.73 -1.25
N ASP A 122 5.87 4.66 -1.99
CA ASP A 122 7.20 4.40 -2.56
C ASP A 122 7.56 5.40 -3.68
N GLU A 123 6.57 5.98 -4.39
CA GLU A 123 6.79 7.11 -5.32
C GLU A 123 7.19 8.41 -4.60
N ILE A 124 6.69 8.61 -3.38
CA ILE A 124 7.01 9.79 -2.58
C ILE A 124 8.31 9.59 -1.82
N ILE A 125 8.52 8.40 -1.22
CA ILE A 125 9.61 8.11 -0.29
C ILE A 125 10.20 6.74 -0.61
N MET A 126 11.46 6.71 -0.98
CA MET A 126 12.22 5.47 -1.20
C MET A 126 13.42 5.41 -0.26
N ALA A 127 13.62 4.26 0.40
CA ALA A 127 14.73 4.02 1.32
C ALA A 127 14.88 5.10 2.42
N GLY A 128 13.78 5.73 2.85
CA GLY A 128 13.76 6.80 3.85
C GLY A 128 14.19 8.18 3.33
N MET A 129 14.28 8.35 2.02
CA MET A 129 14.56 9.63 1.36
C MET A 129 13.35 10.07 0.55
N VAL A 130 13.07 11.38 0.57
CA VAL A 130 12.00 11.98 -0.23
C VAL A 130 12.45 12.03 -1.69
N LEU A 131 11.67 11.44 -2.60
CA LEU A 131 11.92 11.43 -4.05
C LEU A 131 11.11 12.49 -4.77
N GLU A 132 9.80 12.52 -4.54
CA GLU A 132 8.88 13.38 -5.26
C GLU A 132 7.83 13.97 -4.31
N THR A 133 7.55 15.24 -4.47
CA THR A 133 6.53 15.96 -3.70
C THR A 133 5.47 16.60 -4.59
N ASN A 134 5.65 16.54 -5.91
CA ASN A 134 4.67 17.06 -6.86
C ASN A 134 3.54 16.05 -7.06
N ILE A 135 2.37 16.37 -6.56
CA ILE A 135 1.18 15.52 -6.60
C ILE A 135 0.84 15.07 -8.03
N ASN A 136 1.00 15.94 -9.02
CA ASN A 136 0.67 15.59 -10.41
C ASN A 136 1.60 14.51 -10.96
N HIS A 137 2.90 14.56 -10.63
CA HIS A 137 3.85 13.53 -11.03
C HIS A 137 3.55 12.19 -10.35
N ILE A 138 3.25 12.23 -9.04
CA ILE A 138 2.86 11.04 -8.26
C ILE A 138 1.61 10.38 -8.87
N LEU A 139 0.57 11.17 -9.16
CA LEU A 139 -0.67 10.66 -9.78
C LEU A 139 -0.43 10.09 -11.18
N GLN A 140 0.43 10.71 -11.96
CA GLN A 140 0.79 10.20 -13.29
C GLN A 140 1.47 8.83 -13.18
N ALA A 141 2.47 8.69 -12.30
CA ALA A 141 3.17 7.42 -12.08
C ALA A 141 2.21 6.31 -11.64
N VAL A 142 1.30 6.59 -10.69
CA VAL A 142 0.29 5.65 -10.22
C VAL A 142 -0.68 5.23 -11.33
N ASN A 143 -1.12 6.17 -12.18
CA ASN A 143 -2.00 5.88 -13.30
C ASN A 143 -1.30 5.04 -14.38
N ASP A 144 -0.05 5.32 -14.67
CA ASP A 144 0.71 4.59 -15.67
C ASP A 144 1.00 3.14 -15.21
N GLN A 145 1.28 2.93 -13.93
CA GLN A 145 1.38 1.59 -13.34
C GLN A 145 0.05 0.82 -13.46
N SER A 146 -1.06 1.46 -13.14
CA SER A 146 -2.39 0.82 -13.21
C SER A 146 -2.71 0.36 -14.63
N LYS A 147 -2.35 1.16 -15.66
CA LYS A 147 -2.51 0.78 -17.07
C LYS A 147 -1.64 -0.42 -17.45
N MET A 148 -0.38 -0.44 -17.03
CA MET A 148 0.53 -1.57 -17.30
C MET A 148 0.00 -2.86 -16.68
N HIS A 149 -0.50 -2.80 -15.46
CA HIS A 149 -1.07 -3.96 -14.76
C HIS A 149 -2.31 -4.51 -15.50
N THR A 150 -3.21 -3.63 -15.95
CA THR A 150 -4.41 -4.01 -16.71
C THR A 150 -4.05 -4.63 -18.05
N THR A 151 -3.07 -4.08 -18.77
CA THR A 151 -2.59 -4.62 -20.05
C THR A 151 -1.97 -6.00 -19.89
N SER A 152 -1.20 -6.23 -18.83
CA SER A 152 -0.59 -7.54 -18.53
C SER A 152 -1.64 -8.63 -18.29
N ILE A 153 -2.70 -8.32 -17.55
CA ILE A 153 -3.80 -9.26 -17.30
C ILE A 153 -4.57 -9.58 -18.57
N GLN A 154 -4.82 -8.59 -19.43
CA GLN A 154 -5.50 -8.81 -20.72
C GLN A 154 -4.67 -9.71 -21.66
N THR A 155 -3.35 -9.53 -21.69
CA THR A 155 -2.46 -10.36 -22.49
C THR A 155 -2.43 -11.82 -22.00
N MET A 156 -2.43 -12.03 -20.68
CA MET A 156 -2.49 -13.39 -20.11
C MET A 156 -3.82 -14.07 -20.38
N ASN A 157 -4.94 -13.35 -20.31
CA ASN A 157 -6.26 -13.92 -20.57
C ASN A 157 -6.45 -14.24 -22.08
N SER A 158 -5.90 -13.45 -22.99
CA SER A 158 -5.97 -13.73 -24.43
C SER A 158 -5.12 -14.93 -24.84
N SER A 159 -3.97 -15.16 -24.19
CA SER A 159 -3.14 -16.35 -24.45
C SER A 159 -3.75 -17.65 -23.92
N SER A 160 -4.45 -17.61 -22.78
CA SER A 160 -5.16 -18.79 -22.24
C SER A 160 -6.40 -19.16 -23.07
N THR A 161 -7.11 -18.17 -23.65
CA THR A 161 -8.28 -18.43 -24.50
C THR A 161 -7.87 -19.02 -25.86
N SER A 162 -6.72 -18.63 -26.41
CA SER A 162 -6.20 -19.19 -27.66
C SER A 162 -5.73 -20.66 -27.51
N GLN A 163 -5.22 -21.05 -26.35
CA GLN A 163 -4.88 -22.45 -26.08
C GLN A 163 -6.09 -23.36 -25.89
N LEU A 164 -7.15 -22.85 -25.26
CA LEU A 164 -8.41 -23.58 -25.12
C LEU A 164 -9.15 -23.73 -26.46
N GLY A 165 -9.08 -22.73 -27.32
CA GLY A 165 -9.65 -22.80 -28.68
C GLY A 165 -8.97 -23.82 -29.59
N SER A 166 -7.64 -23.95 -29.50
CA SER A 166 -6.86 -24.94 -30.28
C SER A 166 -7.09 -26.39 -29.80
N ALA A 167 -7.28 -26.58 -28.48
CA ALA A 167 -7.61 -27.91 -27.92
C ALA A 167 -9.01 -28.36 -28.28
N ALA A 168 -10.00 -27.45 -28.36
CA ALA A 168 -11.36 -27.76 -28.76
C ALA A 168 -11.48 -28.10 -30.26
N SER A 169 -10.70 -27.47 -31.15
CA SER A 169 -10.70 -27.80 -32.59
C SER A 169 -10.06 -29.15 -32.91
N GLN A 170 -9.10 -29.61 -32.12
CA GLN A 170 -8.52 -30.95 -32.26
C GLN A 170 -9.43 -32.06 -31.71
N ALA A 171 -10.28 -31.78 -30.73
CA ALA A 171 -11.22 -32.75 -30.17
C ALA A 171 -12.42 -33.02 -31.09
N THR A 172 -12.82 -32.10 -31.95
CA THR A 172 -13.91 -32.28 -32.92
C THR A 172 -13.54 -33.11 -34.13
N ASP A 173 -12.25 -33.20 -34.49
CA ASP A 173 -11.80 -33.97 -35.67
C ASP A 173 -11.63 -35.49 -35.36
N VAL A 174 -11.54 -35.87 -34.09
CA VAL A 174 -11.48 -37.29 -33.64
C VAL A 174 -12.86 -37.88 -33.34
N GLY A 175 -13.89 -37.03 -33.08
CA GLY A 175 -15.26 -37.43 -32.77
C GLY A 175 -16.13 -37.84 -33.96
N GLY A 176 -15.68 -37.53 -35.19
CA GLY A 176 -16.46 -37.76 -36.41
C GLY A 176 -16.50 -39.20 -36.96
N MET A 177 -15.67 -40.11 -36.45
CA MET A 177 -15.53 -41.47 -37.01
C MET A 177 -16.18 -42.60 -36.22
N ILE A 178 -16.93 -42.38 -35.15
CA ILE A 178 -17.45 -43.47 -34.28
C ILE A 178 -18.98 -43.51 -34.20
N PHE A 179 -19.73 -42.64 -34.84
CA PHE A 179 -21.20 -42.61 -34.71
C PHE A 179 -22.00 -43.01 -36.00
N SER A 180 -21.52 -43.98 -36.78
CA SER A 180 -22.27 -44.46 -37.98
C SER A 180 -22.79 -45.91 -37.87
N SER A 181 -22.90 -46.50 -36.71
CA SER A 181 -23.41 -47.88 -36.60
C SER A 181 -24.11 -48.20 -35.28
N PHE A 182 -25.24 -47.53 -34.96
CA PHE A 182 -26.19 -48.07 -33.97
C PHE A 182 -27.56 -47.49 -34.20
N THR A 183 -28.41 -48.14 -35.03
CA THR A 183 -29.87 -47.97 -35.05
C THR A 183 -30.50 -49.13 -34.31
N PRO A 184 -31.22 -48.92 -33.20
CA PRO A 184 -32.06 -49.99 -32.62
C PRO A 184 -33.36 -50.13 -33.42
N LYS A 185 -33.65 -51.33 -33.95
CA LYS A 185 -34.95 -51.72 -34.41
C LYS A 185 -35.82 -52.07 -33.19
N PHE A 186 -36.93 -51.37 -33.05
CA PHE A 186 -38.05 -51.85 -32.22
C PHE A 186 -39.12 -52.44 -33.13
N SER A 187 -39.45 -53.71 -32.82
CA SER A 187 -40.73 -54.36 -33.15
C SER A 187 -41.68 -54.21 -31.99
#